data_366e31d1269f26488834ba4464e4dcd6
#
_entry.id   366e31d1269f26488834ba4464e4dcd6
#
_cell.length_a   1.000
_cell.length_b   1.000
_cell.length_c   1.000
_cell.angle_alpha   90.00
_cell.angle_beta   90.00
_cell.angle_gamma   90.00
#
_symmetry.space_group_name_H-M   'P 1'
#
loop_
_entity.id
_entity.type
_entity.pdbx_description
1 polymer ?
#
loop_
_entity_poly.entity_id
_entity_poly.type
_entity_poly.pdbx_seq_one_letter_code
_entity_poly.pdbx_strand_id
1 'polypeptide(L)'
;MKETKKSNSVAIGAAFLMATSAIGPGFLTQTSNFTATYMASFAFVIFFVIIADMIAQTNVWSIIGASGLRGPEIANKVLPGLGVLLVAMVAIGGLAFNIGNVGGVALGLDALLGLNEKLGAALAGVIGICIFLSKSGNKIVDMVAKACGAIIIVVMLIVCFTSQPPVGDAVVHIFTPENPKDLIPVMVTLIGGSCGGYITFSGAHRLLDAGNGGAPEEVPFFRKSVLTGICVSGTVRILLFLSVLGICTAGGAAAAEAIKSAANPAAEAFQQALGVFGLKLFGLALFAAGITSVVGAAYTSVTFLSTLHPFIKKNSNWFVIAFIAVSTLIMVVLVGAKRLVILAGAINGVILPVSLACMLFGCNKKSIVGEYKHPKWLAILGWIVVLITGYLAVTTLPNIMNVFK
;
A
#
# COMPACT_ATOMS: atom_id res chain seq x y z
N MET A 1 -23.90 -15.34 24.52
CA MET A 1 -22.60 -14.91 23.95
C MET A 1 -22.08 -16.05 23.11
N LYS A 2 -22.09 -15.94 21.79
CA LYS A 2 -21.41 -16.91 20.91
C LYS A 2 -19.92 -16.61 21.00
N GLU A 3 -19.15 -17.51 21.57
CA GLU A 3 -17.69 -17.54 21.36
C GLU A 3 -17.45 -17.74 19.86
N THR A 4 -17.26 -16.65 19.16
CA THR A 4 -16.70 -16.70 17.81
C THR A 4 -15.26 -17.17 17.98
N LYS A 5 -15.00 -18.46 17.72
CA LYS A 5 -13.63 -18.99 17.57
C LYS A 5 -12.89 -18.04 16.66
N LYS A 6 -11.91 -17.29 17.20
CA LYS A 6 -11.00 -16.45 16.44
C LYS A 6 -10.34 -17.33 15.39
N SER A 7 -10.89 -17.31 14.18
CA SER A 7 -10.38 -18.16 13.11
C SER A 7 -9.05 -17.57 12.63
N ASN A 8 -7.96 -18.33 12.77
CA ASN A 8 -6.66 -17.98 12.17
C ASN A 8 -6.80 -17.61 10.67
N SER A 9 -7.81 -18.16 10.00
CA SER A 9 -8.15 -17.83 8.62
C SER A 9 -8.55 -16.36 8.43
N VAL A 10 -9.28 -15.76 9.37
CA VAL A 10 -9.69 -14.34 9.31
C VAL A 10 -8.48 -13.43 9.54
N ALA A 11 -7.62 -13.76 10.52
CA ALA A 11 -6.37 -13.02 10.77
C ALA A 11 -5.45 -13.02 9.56
N ILE A 12 -5.24 -14.20 8.98
CA ILE A 12 -4.44 -14.38 7.78
C ILE A 12 -5.06 -13.64 6.60
N GLY A 13 -6.39 -13.71 6.42
CA GLY A 13 -7.10 -12.97 5.38
C GLY A 13 -6.91 -11.45 5.49
N ALA A 14 -7.01 -10.89 6.69
CA ALA A 14 -6.79 -9.45 6.93
C ALA A 14 -5.32 -9.05 6.72
N ALA A 15 -4.37 -9.88 7.18
CA ALA A 15 -2.94 -9.67 6.96
C ALA A 15 -2.59 -9.68 5.46
N PHE A 16 -3.13 -10.64 4.71
CA PHE A 16 -2.93 -10.71 3.25
C PHE A 16 -3.62 -9.58 2.51
N LEU A 17 -4.82 -9.16 2.93
CA LEU A 17 -5.49 -8.00 2.33
C LEU A 17 -4.66 -6.73 2.52
N MET A 18 -4.09 -6.52 3.71
CA MET A 18 -3.20 -5.40 3.96
C MET A 18 -1.94 -5.51 3.12
N ALA A 19 -1.27 -6.67 3.13
CA ALA A 19 -0.06 -6.90 2.36
C ALA A 19 -0.28 -6.68 0.85
N THR A 20 -1.36 -7.21 0.28
CA THR A 20 -1.69 -7.03 -1.15
C THR A 20 -2.18 -5.62 -1.46
N SER A 21 -2.77 -4.91 -0.49
CA SER A 21 -3.08 -3.48 -0.65
C SER A 21 -1.81 -2.63 -0.69
N ALA A 22 -0.77 -3.03 0.05
CA ALA A 22 0.55 -2.42 0.01
C ALA A 22 1.35 -2.85 -1.23
N ILE A 23 1.33 -4.17 -1.59
CA ILE A 23 2.05 -4.73 -2.75
C ILE A 23 1.23 -4.49 -4.04
N GLY A 24 0.81 -3.25 -4.26
CA GLY A 24 0.15 -2.86 -5.50
C GLY A 24 1.14 -2.46 -6.60
N PRO A 25 0.63 -2.06 -7.76
CA PRO A 25 1.47 -1.55 -8.85
C PRO A 25 2.40 -0.41 -8.44
N GLY A 26 1.95 0.45 -7.54
CA GLY A 26 2.73 1.54 -6.96
C GLY A 26 3.99 1.05 -6.27
N PHE A 27 3.85 0.06 -5.43
CA PHE A 27 4.94 -0.57 -4.71
C PHE A 27 6.01 -1.14 -5.66
N LEU A 28 5.59 -1.88 -6.68
CA LEU A 28 6.48 -2.55 -7.63
C LEU A 28 7.22 -1.51 -8.50
N THR A 29 6.48 -0.55 -9.06
CA THR A 29 7.03 0.52 -9.89
C THR A 29 7.97 1.44 -9.11
N GLN A 30 7.58 1.88 -7.92
CA GLN A 30 8.40 2.77 -7.08
C GLN A 30 9.69 2.07 -6.65
N THR A 31 9.58 0.84 -6.14
CA THR A 31 10.76 0.09 -5.68
C THR A 31 11.76 -0.11 -6.81
N SER A 32 11.32 -0.54 -7.99
CA SER A 32 12.22 -0.77 -9.14
C SER A 32 12.82 0.53 -9.67
N ASN A 33 12.01 1.58 -9.82
CA ASN A 33 12.48 2.88 -10.31
C ASN A 33 13.49 3.53 -9.36
N PHE A 34 13.22 3.51 -8.06
CA PHE A 34 14.10 4.11 -7.07
C PHE A 34 15.36 3.27 -6.83
N THR A 35 15.29 1.94 -6.95
CA THR A 35 16.49 1.11 -6.93
C THR A 35 17.42 1.45 -8.10
N ALA A 36 16.89 1.56 -9.32
CA ALA A 36 17.68 1.93 -10.48
C ALA A 36 18.24 3.37 -10.40
N THR A 37 17.60 4.25 -9.63
CA THR A 37 18.04 5.65 -9.47
C THR A 37 19.09 5.80 -8.36
N TYR A 38 18.91 5.16 -7.22
CA TYR A 38 19.71 5.38 -6.01
C TYR A 38 20.57 4.18 -5.62
N MET A 39 20.52 3.10 -6.39
CA MET A 39 21.30 1.88 -6.21
C MET A 39 21.25 1.38 -4.75
N ALA A 40 22.40 1.01 -4.17
CA ALA A 40 22.51 0.49 -2.81
C ALA A 40 21.99 1.47 -1.74
N SER A 41 22.10 2.79 -1.96
CA SER A 41 21.62 3.82 -1.01
C SER A 41 20.12 3.78 -0.78
N PHE A 42 19.34 3.17 -1.68
CA PHE A 42 17.91 2.97 -1.48
C PHE A 42 17.60 1.99 -0.33
N ALA A 43 18.54 1.15 0.09
CA ALA A 43 18.41 0.27 1.25
C ALA A 43 18.07 1.04 2.54
N PHE A 44 18.66 2.24 2.73
CA PHE A 44 18.33 3.14 3.84
C PHE A 44 16.83 3.50 3.86
N VAL A 45 16.28 3.87 2.69
CA VAL A 45 14.87 4.24 2.58
C VAL A 45 13.96 3.05 2.90
N ILE A 46 14.27 1.88 2.35
CA ILE A 46 13.50 0.65 2.59
C ILE A 46 13.48 0.31 4.08
N PHE A 47 14.63 0.33 4.73
CA PHE A 47 14.78 0.02 6.16
C PHE A 47 13.96 1.00 7.01
N PHE A 48 14.11 2.30 6.77
CA PHE A 48 13.35 3.33 7.47
C PHE A 48 11.84 3.17 7.28
N VAL A 49 11.39 2.93 6.04
CA VAL A 49 9.97 2.80 5.71
C VAL A 49 9.35 1.56 6.36
N ILE A 50 10.04 0.42 6.38
CA ILE A 50 9.54 -0.79 7.06
C ILE A 50 9.38 -0.54 8.56
N ILE A 51 10.35 0.12 9.22
CA ILE A 51 10.25 0.45 10.66
C ILE A 51 9.12 1.42 10.91
N ALA A 52 9.01 2.49 10.11
CA ALA A 52 7.92 3.46 10.24
C ALA A 52 6.54 2.82 10.04
N ASP A 53 6.44 1.89 9.07
CA ASP A 53 5.23 1.12 8.79
C ASP A 53 4.85 0.21 9.97
N MET A 54 5.80 -0.54 10.53
CA MET A 54 5.58 -1.38 11.72
C MET A 54 5.07 -0.56 12.91
N ILE A 55 5.67 0.59 13.18
CA ILE A 55 5.28 1.49 14.27
C ILE A 55 3.89 2.08 14.01
N ALA A 56 3.68 2.66 12.83
CA ALA A 56 2.44 3.35 12.49
C ALA A 56 1.24 2.38 12.50
N GLN A 57 1.32 1.30 11.76
CA GLN A 57 0.20 0.37 11.65
C GLN A 57 -0.06 -0.41 12.94
N THR A 58 0.98 -0.75 13.74
CA THR A 58 0.78 -1.40 15.04
C THR A 58 0.03 -0.47 16.01
N ASN A 59 0.32 0.84 16.02
CA ASN A 59 -0.44 1.82 16.78
C ASN A 59 -1.91 1.84 16.32
N VAL A 60 -2.14 2.08 15.02
CA VAL A 60 -3.48 2.22 14.44
C VAL A 60 -4.34 0.98 14.69
N TRP A 61 -3.81 -0.20 14.39
CA TRP A 61 -4.57 -1.44 14.54
C TRP A 61 -4.83 -1.82 16.00
N SER A 62 -3.90 -1.46 16.92
CA SER A 62 -4.15 -1.64 18.36
C SER A 62 -5.31 -0.78 18.86
N ILE A 63 -5.38 0.47 18.42
CA ILE A 63 -6.42 1.41 18.83
C ILE A 63 -7.77 1.02 18.22
N ILE A 64 -7.80 0.63 16.94
CA ILE A 64 -9.00 0.14 16.26
C ILE A 64 -9.48 -1.17 16.92
N GLY A 65 -8.57 -2.11 17.21
CA GLY A 65 -8.90 -3.37 17.88
C GLY A 65 -9.51 -3.17 19.26
N ALA A 66 -8.94 -2.27 20.06
CA ALA A 66 -9.44 -1.95 21.39
C ALA A 66 -10.78 -1.23 21.34
N SER A 67 -10.96 -0.29 20.42
CA SER A 67 -12.16 0.56 20.36
C SER A 67 -13.34 -0.07 19.63
N GLY A 68 -13.12 -0.99 18.70
CA GLY A 68 -14.15 -1.48 17.78
C GLY A 68 -14.69 -0.42 16.80
N LEU A 69 -14.03 0.74 16.73
CA LEU A 69 -14.45 1.88 15.92
C LEU A 69 -13.60 2.01 14.68
N ARG A 70 -14.17 2.53 13.61
CA ARG A 70 -13.42 2.89 12.38
C ARG A 70 -12.61 4.17 12.60
N GLY A 71 -11.56 4.35 11.79
CA GLY A 71 -10.69 5.53 11.89
C GLY A 71 -11.41 6.87 11.97
N PRO A 72 -12.37 7.19 11.09
CA PRO A 72 -13.12 8.46 11.17
C PRO A 72 -13.96 8.62 12.43
N GLU A 73 -14.51 7.52 12.96
CA GLU A 73 -15.31 7.54 14.20
C GLU A 73 -14.41 7.86 15.41
N ILE A 74 -13.20 7.28 15.43
CA ILE A 74 -12.18 7.61 16.43
C ILE A 74 -11.79 9.09 16.33
N ALA A 75 -11.49 9.57 15.11
CA ALA A 75 -11.11 10.95 14.86
C ALA A 75 -12.19 11.94 15.31
N ASN A 76 -13.47 11.67 15.05
CA ASN A 76 -14.59 12.49 15.51
C ASN A 76 -14.77 12.49 17.04
N LYS A 77 -14.44 11.38 17.71
CA LYS A 77 -14.41 11.34 19.18
C LYS A 77 -13.22 12.07 19.80
N VAL A 78 -12.13 12.21 19.03
CA VAL A 78 -10.98 13.03 19.43
C VAL A 78 -11.35 14.51 19.33
N LEU A 79 -11.85 14.94 18.19
CA LEU A 79 -12.30 16.31 17.92
C LEU A 79 -13.46 16.26 16.91
N PRO A 80 -14.62 16.84 17.21
CA PRO A 80 -15.74 16.90 16.25
C PRO A 80 -15.33 17.54 14.93
N GLY A 81 -15.69 16.91 13.82
CA GLY A 81 -15.29 17.33 12.45
C GLY A 81 -13.98 16.73 11.93
N LEU A 82 -13.08 16.28 12.81
CA LEU A 82 -11.79 15.69 12.38
C LEU A 82 -11.98 14.40 11.58
N GLY A 83 -13.03 13.64 11.86
CA GLY A 83 -13.39 12.46 11.09
C GLY A 83 -13.76 12.78 9.65
N VAL A 84 -14.45 13.91 9.40
CA VAL A 84 -14.81 14.34 8.04
C VAL A 84 -13.54 14.69 7.27
N LEU A 85 -12.60 15.42 7.89
CA LEU A 85 -11.30 15.70 7.28
C LEU A 85 -10.55 14.41 6.94
N LEU A 86 -10.49 13.46 7.86
CA LEU A 86 -9.82 12.18 7.62
C LEU A 86 -10.49 11.38 6.49
N VAL A 87 -11.83 11.39 6.42
CA VAL A 87 -12.56 10.77 5.30
C VAL A 87 -12.20 11.43 3.98
N ALA A 88 -12.19 12.75 3.90
CA ALA A 88 -11.83 13.48 2.68
C ALA A 88 -10.40 13.14 2.22
N MET A 89 -9.43 13.20 3.15
CA MET A 89 -8.03 12.86 2.85
C MET A 89 -7.88 11.42 2.36
N VAL A 90 -8.46 10.45 3.06
CA VAL A 90 -8.36 9.02 2.69
C VAL A 90 -9.11 8.71 1.40
N ALA A 91 -10.25 9.35 1.15
CA ALA A 91 -11.00 9.18 -0.11
C ALA A 91 -10.22 9.73 -1.32
N ILE A 92 -9.63 10.91 -1.20
CA ILE A 92 -8.79 11.52 -2.25
C ILE A 92 -7.52 10.68 -2.48
N GLY A 93 -6.83 10.31 -1.41
CA GLY A 93 -5.64 9.46 -1.50
C GLY A 93 -5.94 8.08 -2.06
N GLY A 94 -7.06 7.49 -1.65
CA GLY A 94 -7.54 6.21 -2.16
C GLY A 94 -7.92 6.27 -3.64
N LEU A 95 -8.53 7.39 -4.09
CA LEU A 95 -8.83 7.62 -5.51
C LEU A 95 -7.54 7.73 -6.33
N ALA A 96 -6.57 8.51 -5.86
CA ALA A 96 -5.28 8.64 -6.52
C ALA A 96 -4.58 7.28 -6.65
N PHE A 97 -4.58 6.48 -5.56
CA PHE A 97 -4.06 5.12 -5.61
C PHE A 97 -4.82 4.21 -6.55
N ASN A 98 -6.14 4.31 -6.58
CA ASN A 98 -6.94 3.44 -7.42
C ASN A 98 -6.75 3.75 -8.92
N ILE A 99 -6.56 5.02 -9.27
CA ILE A 99 -6.13 5.42 -10.63
C ILE A 99 -4.81 4.74 -10.97
N GLY A 100 -3.82 4.81 -10.07
CA GLY A 100 -2.53 4.13 -10.23
C GLY A 100 -2.64 2.61 -10.32
N ASN A 101 -3.52 1.99 -9.53
CA ASN A 101 -3.76 0.54 -9.56
C ASN A 101 -4.35 0.10 -10.91
N VAL A 102 -5.33 0.83 -11.43
CA VAL A 102 -5.91 0.60 -12.76
C VAL A 102 -4.83 0.71 -13.85
N GLY A 103 -3.99 1.74 -13.77
CA GLY A 103 -2.83 1.91 -14.67
C GLY A 103 -1.82 0.76 -14.55
N GLY A 104 -1.56 0.29 -13.34
CA GLY A 104 -0.68 -0.85 -13.12
C GLY A 104 -1.23 -2.16 -13.70
N VAL A 105 -2.54 -2.39 -13.62
CA VAL A 105 -3.18 -3.52 -14.32
C VAL A 105 -3.00 -3.39 -15.83
N ALA A 106 -3.13 -2.17 -16.36
CA ALA A 106 -2.91 -1.90 -17.79
C ALA A 106 -1.47 -2.24 -18.20
N LEU A 107 -0.47 -1.81 -17.41
CA LEU A 107 0.94 -2.17 -17.63
C LEU A 107 1.20 -3.69 -17.51
N GLY A 108 0.47 -4.38 -16.61
CA GLY A 108 0.50 -5.83 -16.52
C GLY A 108 -0.05 -6.51 -17.76
N LEU A 109 -1.18 -6.02 -18.29
CA LEU A 109 -1.80 -6.53 -19.52
C LEU A 109 -0.96 -6.21 -20.77
N ASP A 110 -0.29 -5.06 -20.80
CA ASP A 110 0.68 -4.75 -21.84
C ASP A 110 1.84 -5.76 -21.83
N ALA A 111 2.47 -5.99 -20.70
CA ALA A 111 3.53 -6.96 -20.56
C ALA A 111 3.09 -8.39 -20.91
N LEU A 112 1.84 -8.78 -20.60
CA LEU A 112 1.30 -10.12 -20.90
C LEU A 112 0.89 -10.30 -22.35
N LEU A 113 0.12 -9.35 -22.88
CA LEU A 113 -0.65 -9.50 -24.11
C LEU A 113 -0.31 -8.45 -25.17
N GLY A 114 0.51 -7.44 -24.84
CA GLY A 114 0.81 -6.32 -25.73
C GLY A 114 -0.38 -5.36 -25.92
N LEU A 115 -1.29 -5.30 -24.93
CA LEU A 115 -2.45 -4.41 -24.98
C LEU A 115 -2.02 -2.97 -24.69
N ASN A 116 -2.57 -2.02 -25.43
CA ASN A 116 -2.32 -0.61 -25.15
C ASN A 116 -2.90 -0.21 -23.77
N GLU A 117 -2.29 0.81 -23.17
CA GLU A 117 -2.59 1.27 -21.81
C GLU A 117 -4.07 1.62 -21.61
N LYS A 118 -4.72 2.27 -22.57
CA LYS A 118 -6.14 2.65 -22.46
C LYS A 118 -7.08 1.45 -22.44
N LEU A 119 -6.86 0.49 -23.32
CA LEU A 119 -7.65 -0.74 -23.37
C LEU A 119 -7.41 -1.59 -22.13
N GLY A 120 -6.14 -1.71 -21.70
CA GLY A 120 -5.77 -2.38 -20.47
C GLY A 120 -6.44 -1.77 -19.23
N ALA A 121 -6.49 -0.43 -19.14
CA ALA A 121 -7.16 0.29 -18.06
C ALA A 121 -8.68 0.07 -18.06
N ALA A 122 -9.32 0.13 -19.24
CA ALA A 122 -10.75 -0.14 -19.36
C ALA A 122 -11.10 -1.57 -18.92
N LEU A 123 -10.31 -2.57 -19.35
CA LEU A 123 -10.47 -3.96 -18.94
C LEU A 123 -10.27 -4.13 -17.43
N ALA A 124 -9.28 -3.44 -16.85
CA ALA A 124 -9.04 -3.45 -15.41
C ALA A 124 -10.28 -3.01 -14.62
N GLY A 125 -10.93 -1.93 -15.04
CA GLY A 125 -12.15 -1.43 -14.43
C GLY A 125 -13.30 -2.43 -14.54
N VAL A 126 -13.53 -2.98 -15.74
CA VAL A 126 -14.58 -3.99 -15.96
C VAL A 126 -14.35 -5.22 -15.09
N ILE A 127 -13.14 -5.77 -15.09
CA ILE A 127 -12.79 -6.95 -14.28
C ILE A 127 -12.97 -6.65 -12.79
N GLY A 128 -12.49 -5.50 -12.31
CA GLY A 128 -12.64 -5.08 -10.91
C GLY A 128 -14.11 -4.98 -10.48
N ILE A 129 -14.97 -4.38 -11.32
CA ILE A 129 -16.41 -4.28 -11.08
C ILE A 129 -17.06 -5.67 -11.10
N CYS A 130 -16.74 -6.53 -12.07
CA CYS A 130 -17.28 -7.88 -12.16
C CYS A 130 -16.93 -8.73 -10.92
N ILE A 131 -15.67 -8.65 -10.46
CA ILE A 131 -15.23 -9.32 -9.24
C ILE A 131 -16.03 -8.83 -8.04
N PHE A 132 -16.21 -7.51 -7.92
CA PHE A 132 -16.93 -6.90 -6.83
C PHE A 132 -18.43 -7.26 -6.83
N LEU A 133 -19.06 -7.34 -8.01
CA LEU A 133 -20.47 -7.72 -8.16
C LEU A 133 -20.74 -9.19 -7.89
N SER A 134 -19.73 -10.04 -7.93
CA SER A 134 -19.91 -11.48 -7.70
C SER A 134 -20.35 -11.72 -6.26
N LYS A 135 -21.35 -12.59 -6.05
CA LYS A 135 -21.87 -12.96 -4.70
C LYS A 135 -20.78 -13.56 -3.80
N SER A 136 -19.73 -14.09 -4.39
CA SER A 136 -18.55 -14.63 -3.71
C SER A 136 -17.35 -13.66 -3.75
N GLY A 137 -17.55 -12.39 -4.11
CA GLY A 137 -16.50 -11.42 -4.39
C GLY A 137 -15.41 -11.37 -3.32
N ASN A 138 -15.79 -11.31 -2.06
CA ASN A 138 -14.83 -11.32 -0.96
C ASN A 138 -13.97 -12.60 -0.91
N LYS A 139 -14.57 -13.78 -1.14
CA LYS A 139 -13.82 -15.05 -1.16
C LYS A 139 -12.91 -15.15 -2.38
N ILE A 140 -13.39 -14.67 -3.52
CA ILE A 140 -12.61 -14.65 -4.78
C ILE A 140 -11.42 -13.69 -4.62
N VAL A 141 -11.66 -12.47 -4.09
CA VAL A 141 -10.59 -11.51 -3.81
C VAL A 141 -9.56 -12.07 -2.86
N ASP A 142 -9.97 -12.67 -1.74
CA ASP A 142 -9.06 -13.30 -0.77
C ASP A 142 -8.26 -14.46 -1.38
N MET A 143 -8.89 -15.28 -2.22
CA MET A 143 -8.23 -16.40 -2.90
C MET A 143 -7.23 -15.91 -3.96
N VAL A 144 -7.64 -14.97 -4.80
CA VAL A 144 -6.79 -14.36 -5.83
C VAL A 144 -5.62 -13.63 -5.15
N ALA A 145 -5.86 -12.85 -4.10
CA ALA A 145 -4.81 -12.16 -3.35
C ALA A 145 -3.76 -13.13 -2.80
N LYS A 146 -4.18 -14.26 -2.23
CA LYS A 146 -3.25 -15.29 -1.72
C LYS A 146 -2.45 -15.95 -2.83
N ALA A 147 -3.11 -16.37 -3.91
CA ALA A 147 -2.45 -17.00 -5.05
C ALA A 147 -1.44 -16.06 -5.71
N CYS A 148 -1.84 -14.81 -5.94
CA CYS A 148 -0.98 -13.80 -6.55
C CYS A 148 0.17 -13.40 -5.63
N GLY A 149 -0.07 -13.26 -4.33
CA GLY A 149 0.98 -13.00 -3.35
C GLY A 149 2.03 -14.12 -3.33
N ALA A 150 1.60 -15.39 -3.41
CA ALA A 150 2.52 -16.51 -3.50
C ALA A 150 3.33 -16.50 -4.81
N ILE A 151 2.67 -16.26 -5.95
CA ILE A 151 3.35 -16.13 -7.25
C ILE A 151 4.39 -15.01 -7.22
N ILE A 152 4.03 -13.82 -6.73
CA ILE A 152 4.95 -12.68 -6.62
C ILE A 152 6.19 -13.05 -5.81
N ILE A 153 6.02 -13.68 -4.65
CA ILE A 153 7.15 -14.08 -3.79
C ILE A 153 8.07 -15.07 -4.50
N VAL A 154 7.50 -16.09 -5.15
CA VAL A 154 8.29 -17.10 -5.88
C VAL A 154 9.07 -16.45 -7.02
N VAL A 155 8.43 -15.59 -7.80
CA VAL A 155 9.08 -14.86 -8.90
C VAL A 155 10.21 -13.98 -8.40
N MET A 156 9.97 -13.21 -7.33
CA MET A 156 10.99 -12.35 -6.74
C MET A 156 12.18 -13.16 -6.20
N LEU A 157 11.93 -14.32 -5.59
CA LEU A 157 13.00 -15.22 -5.14
C LEU A 157 13.86 -15.70 -6.29
N ILE A 158 13.25 -16.20 -7.38
CA ILE A 158 13.98 -16.67 -8.57
C ILE A 158 14.89 -15.57 -9.10
N VAL A 159 14.34 -14.36 -9.32
CA VAL A 159 15.10 -13.24 -9.87
C VAL A 159 16.17 -12.75 -8.89
N CYS A 160 15.89 -12.71 -7.59
CA CYS A 160 16.87 -12.34 -6.58
C CYS A 160 18.09 -13.28 -6.60
N PHE A 161 17.86 -14.60 -6.69
CA PHE A 161 18.96 -15.56 -6.76
C PHE A 161 19.73 -15.53 -8.09
N THR A 162 19.05 -15.27 -9.20
CA THR A 162 19.70 -15.23 -10.51
C THR A 162 20.47 -13.93 -10.76
N SER A 163 20.04 -12.81 -10.17
CA SER A 163 20.68 -11.50 -10.35
C SER A 163 21.94 -11.28 -9.48
N GLN A 164 22.21 -12.18 -8.52
CA GLN A 164 23.39 -12.11 -7.62
C GLN A 164 23.62 -10.72 -7.01
N PRO A 165 22.67 -10.16 -6.25
CA PRO A 165 22.76 -8.79 -5.75
C PRO A 165 23.95 -8.60 -4.80
N PRO A 166 24.57 -7.40 -4.78
CA PRO A 166 25.62 -7.04 -3.83
C PRO A 166 25.04 -6.78 -2.43
N VAL A 167 24.63 -7.85 -1.71
CA VAL A 167 23.95 -7.76 -0.41
C VAL A 167 24.80 -7.02 0.63
N GLY A 168 26.14 -7.27 0.64
CA GLY A 168 27.05 -6.61 1.58
C GLY A 168 27.03 -5.08 1.41
N ASP A 169 27.06 -4.61 0.17
CA ASP A 169 26.97 -3.20 -0.17
C ASP A 169 25.61 -2.59 0.25
N ALA A 170 24.52 -3.29 -0.04
CA ALA A 170 23.21 -2.87 0.40
C ALA A 170 23.09 -2.72 1.94
N VAL A 171 23.70 -3.64 2.72
CA VAL A 171 23.69 -3.56 4.19
C VAL A 171 24.51 -2.37 4.69
N VAL A 172 25.67 -2.08 4.10
CA VAL A 172 26.47 -0.91 4.45
C VAL A 172 25.68 0.38 4.21
N HIS A 173 25.00 0.48 3.07
CA HIS A 173 24.23 1.67 2.70
C HIS A 173 22.91 1.85 3.50
N ILE A 174 22.50 0.88 4.32
CA ILE A 174 21.45 1.12 5.32
C ILE A 174 21.89 2.21 6.31
N PHE A 175 23.16 2.29 6.66
CA PHE A 175 23.68 3.22 7.66
C PHE A 175 24.49 4.38 7.06
N THR A 176 25.02 4.20 5.87
CA THR A 176 25.85 5.19 5.17
C THR A 176 25.35 5.46 3.76
N PRO A 177 24.10 5.97 3.59
CA PRO A 177 23.57 6.25 2.26
C PRO A 177 24.32 7.42 1.61
N GLU A 178 24.51 7.35 0.32
CA GLU A 178 24.99 8.48 -0.47
C GLU A 178 23.88 9.54 -0.60
N ASN A 179 24.24 10.82 -0.52
CA ASN A 179 23.34 11.96 -0.70
C ASN A 179 21.98 11.81 0.04
N PRO A 180 21.96 11.72 1.38
CA PRO A 180 20.73 11.46 2.14
C PRO A 180 19.59 12.46 1.87
N LYS A 181 19.93 13.70 1.45
CA LYS A 181 18.92 14.74 1.16
C LYS A 181 18.06 14.38 -0.05
N ASP A 182 18.62 13.72 -1.04
CA ASP A 182 17.90 13.32 -2.27
C ASP A 182 16.94 12.16 -2.00
N LEU A 183 17.14 11.43 -0.89
CA LEU A 183 16.28 10.33 -0.47
C LEU A 183 15.00 10.79 0.27
N ILE A 184 14.93 12.06 0.71
CA ILE A 184 13.77 12.60 1.46
C ILE A 184 12.46 12.49 0.68
N PRO A 185 12.33 12.96 -0.57
CA PRO A 185 11.09 12.83 -1.34
C PRO A 185 10.74 11.36 -1.63
N VAL A 186 11.77 10.53 -1.78
CA VAL A 186 11.62 9.09 -2.00
C VAL A 186 11.02 8.40 -0.77
N MET A 187 11.47 8.77 0.43
CA MET A 187 10.92 8.27 1.69
C MET A 187 9.42 8.59 1.83
N VAL A 188 9.01 9.84 1.54
CA VAL A 188 7.59 10.24 1.58
C VAL A 188 6.76 9.41 0.60
N THR A 189 7.23 9.29 -0.63
CA THR A 189 6.56 8.52 -1.69
C THR A 189 6.42 7.04 -1.30
N LEU A 190 7.50 6.47 -0.75
CA LEU A 190 7.52 5.06 -0.35
C LEU A 190 6.66 4.79 0.90
N ILE A 191 6.66 5.69 1.88
CA ILE A 191 5.76 5.64 3.05
C ILE A 191 4.31 5.66 2.57
N GLY A 192 3.96 6.59 1.68
CA GLY A 192 2.62 6.66 1.10
C GLY A 192 2.22 5.39 0.39
N GLY A 193 3.15 4.79 -0.36
CA GLY A 193 2.94 3.53 -1.07
C GLY A 193 2.89 2.28 -0.19
N SER A 194 3.29 2.37 1.09
CA SER A 194 3.36 1.24 2.02
C SER A 194 2.28 1.28 3.09
N CYS A 195 2.13 2.42 3.74
CA CYS A 195 1.25 2.61 4.89
C CYS A 195 0.49 3.95 4.85
N GLY A 196 0.50 4.66 3.72
CA GLY A 196 -0.25 5.91 3.59
C GLY A 196 -1.73 5.71 3.29
N GLY A 197 -2.53 6.72 3.62
CA GLY A 197 -3.93 6.78 3.23
C GLY A 197 -4.76 5.58 3.68
N TYR A 198 -5.44 4.93 2.74
CA TYR A 198 -6.34 3.81 3.01
C TYR A 198 -5.61 2.53 3.45
N ILE A 199 -4.34 2.33 3.06
CA ILE A 199 -3.58 1.10 3.31
C ILE A 199 -3.48 0.83 4.82
N THR A 200 -3.19 1.86 5.61
CA THR A 200 -3.09 1.78 7.08
C THR A 200 -4.34 1.17 7.73
N PHE A 201 -5.50 1.35 7.13
CA PHE A 201 -6.79 0.97 7.72
C PHE A 201 -7.40 -0.29 7.08
N SER A 202 -6.96 -0.68 5.88
CA SER A 202 -7.64 -1.70 5.05
C SER A 202 -7.89 -3.02 5.77
N GLY A 203 -6.86 -3.62 6.34
CA GLY A 203 -6.98 -4.89 7.05
C GLY A 203 -7.67 -4.75 8.42
N ALA A 204 -7.46 -3.63 9.14
CA ALA A 204 -8.14 -3.37 10.42
C ALA A 204 -9.65 -3.24 10.23
N HIS A 205 -10.11 -2.51 9.21
CA HIS A 205 -11.54 -2.40 8.89
C HIS A 205 -12.12 -3.76 8.45
N ARG A 206 -11.34 -4.57 7.75
CA ARG A 206 -11.75 -5.94 7.42
C ARG A 206 -11.96 -6.82 8.65
N LEU A 207 -11.13 -6.67 9.69
CA LEU A 207 -11.32 -7.37 10.96
C LEU A 207 -12.60 -6.90 11.68
N LEU A 208 -12.86 -5.59 11.67
CA LEU A 208 -14.12 -5.05 12.21
C LEU A 208 -15.35 -5.60 11.47
N ASP A 209 -15.31 -5.65 10.14
CA ASP A 209 -16.40 -6.19 9.32
C ASP A 209 -16.62 -7.71 9.54
N ALA A 210 -15.57 -8.41 9.98
CA ALA A 210 -15.66 -9.81 10.41
C ALA A 210 -16.14 -9.98 11.85
N GLY A 211 -16.53 -8.89 12.54
CA GLY A 211 -17.08 -8.91 13.90
C GLY A 211 -16.01 -8.97 15.00
N ASN A 212 -14.75 -8.62 14.71
CA ASN A 212 -13.69 -8.56 15.73
C ASN A 212 -13.50 -7.11 16.20
N GLY A 213 -12.90 -6.93 17.38
CA GLY A 213 -12.61 -5.63 17.96
C GLY A 213 -13.64 -5.16 18.98
N GLY A 214 -13.33 -4.07 19.70
CA GLY A 214 -14.18 -3.47 20.72
C GLY A 214 -13.84 -3.92 22.15
N ALA A 215 -12.73 -4.65 22.34
CA ALA A 215 -12.26 -5.07 23.65
C ALA A 215 -10.72 -5.14 23.70
N PRO A 216 -10.10 -4.92 24.90
CA PRO A 216 -8.65 -5.03 25.06
C PRO A 216 -8.08 -6.39 24.64
N GLU A 217 -8.84 -7.46 24.79
CA GLU A 217 -8.47 -8.85 24.43
C GLU A 217 -8.35 -9.06 22.92
N GLU A 218 -8.91 -8.16 22.13
CA GLU A 218 -8.80 -8.19 20.66
C GLU A 218 -7.46 -7.63 20.13
N VAL A 219 -6.79 -6.79 20.93
CA VAL A 219 -5.57 -6.09 20.50
C VAL A 219 -4.45 -7.03 20.07
N PRO A 220 -4.12 -8.12 20.79
CA PRO A 220 -3.08 -9.06 20.35
C PRO A 220 -3.39 -9.69 18.98
N PHE A 221 -4.67 -9.96 18.69
CA PHE A 221 -5.10 -10.50 17.41
C PHE A 221 -4.87 -9.49 16.26
N PHE A 222 -5.24 -8.23 16.46
CA PHE A 222 -4.99 -7.15 15.50
C PHE A 222 -3.48 -6.94 15.28
N ARG A 223 -2.68 -6.90 16.34
CA ARG A 223 -1.22 -6.77 16.24
C ARG A 223 -0.57 -7.91 15.48
N LYS A 224 -0.93 -9.15 15.78
CA LYS A 224 -0.41 -10.31 15.06
C LYS A 224 -0.75 -10.23 13.58
N SER A 225 -1.98 -9.86 13.25
CA SER A 225 -2.42 -9.74 11.86
C SER A 225 -1.62 -8.67 11.10
N VAL A 226 -1.46 -7.47 11.67
CA VAL A 226 -0.73 -6.39 10.99
C VAL A 226 0.75 -6.70 10.84
N LEU A 227 1.41 -7.22 11.88
CA LEU A 227 2.83 -7.59 11.80
C LEU A 227 3.06 -8.69 10.76
N THR A 228 2.17 -9.69 10.69
CA THR A 228 2.24 -10.71 9.63
C THR A 228 2.16 -10.09 8.23
N GLY A 229 1.22 -9.16 8.02
CA GLY A 229 1.08 -8.47 6.73
C GLY A 229 2.31 -7.63 6.37
N ILE A 230 2.89 -6.88 7.34
CA ILE A 230 4.09 -6.07 7.13
C ILE A 230 5.31 -6.95 6.87
N CYS A 231 5.45 -8.08 7.55
CA CYS A 231 6.53 -9.03 7.27
C CYS A 231 6.45 -9.55 5.83
N VAL A 232 5.25 -9.86 5.33
CA VAL A 232 5.06 -10.28 3.93
C VAL A 232 5.43 -9.16 2.97
N SER A 233 4.86 -7.96 3.13
CA SER A 233 5.12 -6.83 2.22
C SER A 233 6.57 -6.36 2.28
N GLY A 234 7.17 -6.31 3.47
CA GLY A 234 8.58 -5.97 3.67
C GLY A 234 9.53 -6.97 3.00
N THR A 235 9.26 -8.27 3.14
CA THR A 235 10.04 -9.32 2.47
C THR A 235 9.98 -9.17 0.95
N VAL A 236 8.79 -8.97 0.38
CA VAL A 236 8.62 -8.77 -1.06
C VAL A 236 9.39 -7.52 -1.53
N ARG A 237 9.37 -6.44 -0.74
CA ARG A 237 10.11 -5.22 -1.08
C ARG A 237 11.62 -5.41 -1.07
N ILE A 238 12.15 -6.10 -0.05
CA ILE A 238 13.57 -6.41 0.04
C ILE A 238 14.00 -7.30 -1.12
N LEU A 239 13.23 -8.33 -1.46
CA LEU A 239 13.50 -9.23 -2.58
C LEU A 239 13.49 -8.48 -3.92
N LEU A 240 12.50 -7.60 -4.15
CA LEU A 240 12.43 -6.80 -5.36
C LEU A 240 13.60 -5.82 -5.46
N PHE A 241 13.92 -5.13 -4.36
CA PHE A 241 15.07 -4.23 -4.29
C PHE A 241 16.36 -4.97 -4.64
N LEU A 242 16.64 -6.09 -3.97
CA LEU A 242 17.86 -6.87 -4.23
C LEU A 242 17.90 -7.39 -5.65
N SER A 243 16.78 -7.87 -6.20
CA SER A 243 16.69 -8.32 -7.58
C SER A 243 17.08 -7.21 -8.56
N VAL A 244 16.48 -6.05 -8.42
CA VAL A 244 16.75 -4.90 -9.32
C VAL A 244 18.16 -4.36 -9.10
N LEU A 245 18.65 -4.31 -7.85
CA LEU A 245 20.02 -3.90 -7.54
C LEU A 245 21.04 -4.83 -8.21
N GLY A 246 20.84 -6.15 -8.14
CA GLY A 246 21.70 -7.12 -8.80
C GLY A 246 21.72 -6.94 -10.31
N ILE A 247 20.57 -6.74 -10.95
CA ILE A 247 20.45 -6.49 -12.38
C ILE A 247 21.19 -5.20 -12.77
N CYS A 248 20.97 -4.09 -12.04
CA CYS A 248 21.62 -2.82 -12.29
C CYS A 248 23.15 -2.91 -12.09
N THR A 249 23.61 -3.65 -11.08
CA THR A 249 25.04 -3.84 -10.81
C THR A 249 25.71 -4.65 -11.92
N ALA A 250 25.08 -5.75 -12.37
CA ALA A 250 25.62 -6.60 -13.43
C ALA A 250 25.59 -5.92 -14.81
N GLY A 251 24.50 -5.20 -15.13
CA GLY A 251 24.32 -4.53 -16.43
C GLY A 251 24.85 -3.09 -16.49
N GLY A 252 25.34 -2.55 -15.36
CA GLY A 252 25.90 -1.21 -15.25
C GLY A 252 24.90 -0.08 -15.51
N ALA A 253 25.44 1.11 -15.85
CA ALA A 253 24.62 2.31 -16.05
C ALA A 253 23.55 2.15 -17.16
N ALA A 254 23.84 1.37 -18.19
CA ALA A 254 22.89 1.14 -19.29
C ALA A 254 21.63 0.38 -18.81
N ALA A 255 21.80 -0.65 -17.98
CA ALA A 255 20.69 -1.40 -17.42
C ALA A 255 19.84 -0.53 -16.46
N ALA A 256 20.50 0.23 -15.60
CA ALA A 256 19.83 1.15 -14.69
C ALA A 256 19.02 2.22 -15.44
N GLU A 257 19.59 2.82 -16.48
CA GLU A 257 18.90 3.84 -17.28
C GLU A 257 17.72 3.25 -18.07
N ALA A 258 17.85 2.03 -18.62
CA ALA A 258 16.76 1.34 -19.30
C ALA A 258 15.59 1.09 -18.34
N ILE A 259 15.86 0.61 -17.12
CA ILE A 259 14.82 0.39 -16.09
C ILE A 259 14.18 1.73 -15.67
N LYS A 260 14.99 2.76 -15.46
CA LYS A 260 14.52 4.09 -15.04
C LYS A 260 13.66 4.78 -16.10
N SER A 261 14.01 4.65 -17.38
CA SER A 261 13.27 5.26 -18.50
C SER A 261 12.04 4.47 -18.92
N ALA A 262 11.97 3.18 -18.63
CA ALA A 262 10.84 2.32 -19.01
C ALA A 262 9.52 2.82 -18.46
N ALA A 263 8.44 2.65 -19.23
CA ALA A 263 7.07 2.88 -18.78
C ALA A 263 6.71 1.95 -17.60
N ASN A 264 7.26 0.75 -17.61
CA ASN A 264 7.13 -0.25 -16.54
C ASN A 264 8.51 -0.70 -16.05
N PRO A 265 9.11 0.03 -15.07
CA PRO A 265 10.48 -0.24 -14.59
C PRO A 265 10.70 -1.66 -14.08
N ALA A 266 9.69 -2.22 -13.42
CA ALA A 266 9.82 -3.56 -12.89
C ALA A 266 9.74 -4.63 -13.99
N ALA A 267 8.84 -4.48 -14.96
CA ALA A 267 8.80 -5.41 -16.11
C ALA A 267 10.10 -5.39 -16.91
N GLU A 268 10.68 -4.21 -17.12
CA GLU A 268 11.98 -4.04 -17.76
C GLU A 268 13.09 -4.79 -17.01
N ALA A 269 13.16 -4.61 -15.68
CA ALA A 269 14.13 -5.32 -14.85
C ALA A 269 14.01 -6.85 -15.00
N PHE A 270 12.77 -7.36 -14.95
CA PHE A 270 12.54 -8.80 -15.08
C PHE A 270 12.80 -9.33 -16.49
N GLN A 271 12.57 -8.50 -17.50
CA GLN A 271 12.95 -8.82 -18.88
C GLN A 271 14.47 -8.92 -19.05
N GLN A 272 15.23 -8.03 -18.45
CA GLN A 272 16.69 -8.10 -18.45
C GLN A 272 17.22 -9.35 -17.75
N ALA A 273 16.58 -9.78 -16.65
CA ALA A 273 17.01 -10.95 -15.88
C ALA A 273 16.66 -12.28 -16.53
N LEU A 274 15.45 -12.42 -17.09
CA LEU A 274 14.88 -13.69 -17.52
C LEU A 274 14.32 -13.65 -18.97
N GLY A 275 14.60 -12.59 -19.72
CA GLY A 275 14.09 -12.39 -21.09
C GLY A 275 12.57 -12.28 -21.13
N VAL A 276 11.97 -12.72 -22.23
CA VAL A 276 10.51 -12.68 -22.45
C VAL A 276 9.74 -13.45 -21.37
N PHE A 277 10.30 -14.53 -20.83
CA PHE A 277 9.67 -15.27 -19.73
C PHE A 277 9.53 -14.40 -18.48
N GLY A 278 10.57 -13.68 -18.10
CA GLY A 278 10.53 -12.73 -16.96
C GLY A 278 9.51 -11.63 -17.17
N LEU A 279 9.45 -11.03 -18.38
CA LEU A 279 8.45 -10.03 -18.74
C LEU A 279 7.03 -10.55 -18.54
N LYS A 280 6.70 -11.74 -19.06
CA LYS A 280 5.37 -12.35 -18.97
C LYS A 280 5.00 -12.70 -17.53
N LEU A 281 5.96 -13.27 -16.80
CA LEU A 281 5.76 -13.66 -15.41
C LEU A 281 5.52 -12.44 -14.51
N PHE A 282 6.29 -11.37 -14.71
CA PHE A 282 6.07 -10.11 -14.01
C PHE A 282 4.75 -9.43 -14.42
N GLY A 283 4.41 -9.45 -15.70
CA GLY A 283 3.14 -8.95 -16.19
C GLY A 283 1.95 -9.62 -15.49
N LEU A 284 1.99 -10.95 -15.31
CA LEU A 284 0.99 -11.69 -14.55
C LEU A 284 0.94 -11.26 -13.08
N ALA A 285 2.09 -11.12 -12.45
CA ALA A 285 2.20 -10.67 -11.06
C ALA A 285 1.61 -9.27 -10.87
N LEU A 286 1.94 -8.34 -11.78
CA LEU A 286 1.47 -6.97 -11.74
C LEU A 286 -0.05 -6.87 -12.01
N PHE A 287 -0.56 -7.62 -13.00
CA PHE A 287 -2.00 -7.74 -13.26
C PHE A 287 -2.76 -8.19 -12.01
N ALA A 288 -2.30 -9.26 -11.41
CA ALA A 288 -2.93 -9.88 -10.26
C ALA A 288 -2.90 -8.97 -9.02
N ALA A 289 -1.73 -8.38 -8.70
CA ALA A 289 -1.60 -7.41 -7.60
C ALA A 289 -2.44 -6.16 -7.86
N GLY A 290 -2.50 -5.69 -9.11
CA GLY A 290 -3.28 -4.53 -9.50
C GLY A 290 -4.78 -4.75 -9.32
N ILE A 291 -5.33 -5.86 -9.79
CA ILE A 291 -6.77 -6.17 -9.67
C ILE A 291 -7.19 -6.27 -8.20
N THR A 292 -6.42 -6.93 -7.35
CA THR A 292 -6.73 -7.01 -5.92
C THR A 292 -6.67 -5.64 -5.25
N SER A 293 -5.69 -4.81 -5.65
CA SER A 293 -5.53 -3.46 -5.14
C SER A 293 -6.64 -2.50 -5.62
N VAL A 294 -7.14 -2.64 -6.86
CA VAL A 294 -8.28 -1.86 -7.37
C VAL A 294 -9.51 -2.08 -6.50
N VAL A 295 -9.85 -3.33 -6.21
CA VAL A 295 -11.01 -3.66 -5.37
C VAL A 295 -10.77 -3.26 -3.92
N GLY A 296 -9.58 -3.54 -3.38
CA GLY A 296 -9.22 -3.24 -1.99
C GLY A 296 -9.21 -1.74 -1.68
N ALA A 297 -8.65 -0.92 -2.57
CA ALA A 297 -8.62 0.54 -2.43
C ALA A 297 -10.02 1.14 -2.48
N ALA A 298 -10.84 0.73 -3.46
CA ALA A 298 -12.22 1.20 -3.59
C ALA A 298 -13.05 0.80 -2.35
N TYR A 299 -12.99 -0.46 -1.95
CA TYR A 299 -13.69 -0.96 -0.77
C TYR A 299 -13.31 -0.15 0.49
N THR A 300 -12.01 -0.03 0.78
CA THR A 300 -11.56 0.66 2.00
C THR A 300 -11.92 2.15 1.98
N SER A 301 -11.76 2.84 0.84
CA SER A 301 -12.15 4.25 0.71
C SER A 301 -13.64 4.44 0.95
N VAL A 302 -14.48 3.56 0.41
CA VAL A 302 -15.94 3.60 0.63
C VAL A 302 -16.31 3.25 2.07
N THR A 303 -15.54 2.40 2.78
CA THR A 303 -15.79 2.18 4.23
C THR A 303 -15.57 3.45 5.04
N PHE A 304 -14.66 4.34 4.63
CA PHE A 304 -14.51 5.68 5.22
C PHE A 304 -15.71 6.56 4.89
N LEU A 305 -16.09 6.67 3.62
CA LEU A 305 -17.26 7.45 3.19
C LEU A 305 -18.54 7.00 3.88
N SER A 306 -18.72 5.71 4.15
CA SER A 306 -19.89 5.13 4.81
C SER A 306 -20.10 5.60 6.25
N THR A 307 -19.05 6.16 6.89
CA THR A 307 -19.15 6.75 8.23
C THR A 307 -19.81 8.12 8.24
N LEU A 308 -19.90 8.79 7.08
CA LEU A 308 -20.49 10.13 6.97
C LEU A 308 -22.01 10.12 6.94
N HIS A 309 -22.62 9.13 6.29
CA HIS A 309 -24.07 9.12 6.10
C HIS A 309 -24.64 7.70 5.96
N PRO A 310 -25.79 7.38 6.59
CA PRO A 310 -26.44 6.07 6.48
C PRO A 310 -26.80 5.66 5.05
N PHE A 311 -27.10 6.61 4.16
CA PHE A 311 -27.35 6.34 2.74
C PHE A 311 -26.17 5.72 2.05
N ILE A 312 -24.94 6.22 2.29
CA ILE A 312 -23.71 5.68 1.73
C ILE A 312 -23.47 4.27 2.27
N LYS A 313 -23.69 4.06 3.57
CA LYS A 313 -23.58 2.75 4.21
C LYS A 313 -24.53 1.73 3.60
N LYS A 314 -25.80 2.10 3.40
CA LYS A 314 -26.83 1.24 2.79
C LYS A 314 -26.51 0.88 1.33
N ASN A 315 -25.93 1.81 0.59
CA ASN A 315 -25.63 1.67 -0.84
C ASN A 315 -24.13 1.48 -1.12
N SER A 316 -23.35 0.99 -0.16
CA SER A 316 -21.88 0.91 -0.24
C SER A 316 -21.38 0.21 -1.51
N ASN A 317 -22.09 -0.83 -1.99
CA ASN A 317 -21.73 -1.55 -3.21
C ASN A 317 -21.75 -0.64 -4.45
N TRP A 318 -22.77 0.21 -4.58
CA TRP A 318 -22.85 1.17 -5.69
C TRP A 318 -21.75 2.22 -5.61
N PHE A 319 -21.40 2.66 -4.39
CA PHE A 319 -20.28 3.60 -4.19
C PHE A 319 -18.94 2.98 -4.55
N VAL A 320 -18.72 1.68 -4.26
CA VAL A 320 -17.50 0.97 -4.68
C VAL A 320 -17.42 0.86 -6.21
N ILE A 321 -18.52 0.49 -6.87
CA ILE A 321 -18.58 0.42 -8.33
C ILE A 321 -18.30 1.80 -8.94
N ALA A 322 -18.95 2.85 -8.44
CA ALA A 322 -18.72 4.21 -8.90
C ALA A 322 -17.25 4.65 -8.69
N PHE A 323 -16.65 4.29 -7.56
CA PHE A 323 -15.26 4.59 -7.26
C PHE A 323 -14.30 3.93 -8.26
N ILE A 324 -14.52 2.65 -8.59
CA ILE A 324 -13.74 1.92 -9.61
C ILE A 324 -13.98 2.54 -10.98
N ALA A 325 -15.22 2.83 -11.34
CA ALA A 325 -15.55 3.43 -12.64
C ALA A 325 -14.91 4.80 -12.84
N VAL A 326 -14.97 5.68 -11.83
CA VAL A 326 -14.37 7.02 -11.86
C VAL A 326 -12.85 6.92 -11.99
N SER A 327 -12.19 6.09 -11.17
CA SER A 327 -10.73 5.91 -11.26
C SER A 327 -10.29 5.33 -12.59
N THR A 328 -11.08 4.41 -13.17
CA THR A 328 -10.83 3.85 -14.50
C THR A 328 -10.98 4.93 -15.59
N LEU A 329 -12.04 5.72 -15.54
CA LEU A 329 -12.27 6.80 -16.51
C LEU A 329 -11.12 7.81 -16.48
N ILE A 330 -10.71 8.23 -15.27
CA ILE A 330 -9.59 9.17 -15.12
C ILE A 330 -8.30 8.57 -15.70
N MET A 331 -8.01 7.29 -15.44
CA MET A 331 -6.81 6.63 -15.97
C MET A 331 -6.83 6.53 -17.49
N VAL A 332 -7.98 6.19 -18.11
CA VAL A 332 -8.14 6.10 -19.57
C VAL A 332 -7.93 7.47 -20.23
N VAL A 333 -8.34 8.56 -19.57
CA VAL A 333 -8.20 9.93 -20.10
C VAL A 333 -6.78 10.46 -19.92
N LEU A 334 -6.18 10.29 -18.72
CA LEU A 334 -4.92 10.96 -18.40
C LEU A 334 -3.69 10.28 -19.01
N VAL A 335 -3.68 8.96 -19.16
CA VAL A 335 -2.53 8.17 -19.63
C VAL A 335 -1.22 8.46 -18.86
N GLY A 336 -0.29 7.51 -18.77
CA GLY A 336 0.98 7.69 -18.04
C GLY A 336 0.97 7.05 -16.66
N ALA A 337 0.63 5.77 -16.58
CA ALA A 337 0.48 4.99 -15.36
C ALA A 337 1.65 5.15 -14.37
N LYS A 338 2.90 5.09 -14.84
CA LYS A 338 4.10 5.22 -13.99
C LYS A 338 4.09 6.52 -13.18
N ARG A 339 3.82 7.66 -13.84
CA ARG A 339 3.81 8.98 -13.18
C ARG A 339 2.69 9.09 -12.16
N LEU A 340 1.49 8.62 -12.53
CA LEU A 340 0.30 8.65 -11.65
C LEU A 340 0.48 7.77 -10.42
N VAL A 341 1.12 6.61 -10.57
CA VAL A 341 1.45 5.69 -9.50
C VAL A 341 2.44 6.31 -8.49
N ILE A 342 3.49 6.96 -8.95
CA ILE A 342 4.48 7.64 -8.09
C ILE A 342 3.81 8.81 -7.35
N LEU A 343 3.01 9.60 -8.06
CA LEU A 343 2.28 10.74 -7.50
C LEU A 343 1.27 10.29 -6.44
N ALA A 344 0.55 9.19 -6.66
CA ALA A 344 -0.38 8.62 -5.69
C ALA A 344 0.34 8.26 -4.37
N GLY A 345 1.55 7.69 -4.45
CA GLY A 345 2.39 7.45 -3.28
C GLY A 345 2.72 8.74 -2.53
N ALA A 346 3.17 9.78 -3.24
CA ALA A 346 3.51 11.05 -2.61
C ALA A 346 2.30 11.70 -1.91
N ILE A 347 1.11 11.72 -2.53
CA ILE A 347 -0.13 12.23 -1.91
C ILE A 347 -0.46 11.46 -0.64
N ASN A 348 -0.40 10.12 -0.68
CA ASN A 348 -0.73 9.29 0.48
C ASN A 348 0.32 9.37 1.59
N GLY A 349 1.57 9.68 1.27
CA GLY A 349 2.61 9.94 2.25
C GLY A 349 2.30 11.15 3.15
N VAL A 350 1.65 12.17 2.60
CA VAL A 350 1.18 13.34 3.35
C VAL A 350 0.01 13.01 4.28
N ILE A 351 -0.78 11.98 3.97
CA ILE A 351 -1.96 11.60 4.78
C ILE A 351 -1.55 10.85 6.05
N LEU A 352 -0.46 10.10 6.05
CA LEU A 352 -0.05 9.26 7.18
C LEU A 352 0.13 10.03 8.49
N PRO A 353 0.89 11.14 8.57
CA PRO A 353 1.10 11.84 9.84
C PRO A 353 -0.22 12.33 10.45
N VAL A 354 -1.16 12.80 9.62
CA VAL A 354 -2.48 13.24 10.10
C VAL A 354 -3.30 12.08 10.63
N SER A 355 -3.38 10.99 9.89
CA SER A 355 -4.16 9.81 10.29
C SER A 355 -3.60 9.14 11.54
N LEU A 356 -2.26 9.00 11.64
CA LEU A 356 -1.61 8.43 12.82
C LEU A 356 -1.77 9.33 14.05
N ALA A 357 -1.63 10.66 13.91
CA ALA A 357 -1.85 11.60 15.00
C ALA A 357 -3.28 11.52 15.53
N CYS A 358 -4.30 11.45 14.65
CA CYS A 358 -5.69 11.25 15.06
C CYS A 358 -5.88 10.01 15.94
N MET A 359 -5.23 8.91 15.58
CA MET A 359 -5.31 7.68 16.36
C MET A 359 -4.59 7.81 17.71
N LEU A 360 -3.39 8.38 17.71
CA LEU A 360 -2.59 8.58 18.93
C LEU A 360 -3.26 9.53 19.94
N PHE A 361 -3.95 10.59 19.49
CA PHE A 361 -4.78 11.41 20.38
C PHE A 361 -5.94 10.63 21.00
N GLY A 362 -6.43 9.61 20.31
CA GLY A 362 -7.51 8.73 20.80
C GLY A 362 -7.04 7.62 21.74
N CYS A 363 -5.76 7.24 21.73
CA CYS A 363 -5.25 6.02 22.36
C CYS A 363 -5.37 5.99 23.90
N ASN A 364 -5.50 7.14 24.56
CA ASN A 364 -5.62 7.28 26.02
C ASN A 364 -7.01 7.73 26.47
N LYS A 365 -7.95 7.97 25.54
CA LYS A 365 -9.33 8.40 25.90
C LYS A 365 -10.16 7.18 26.24
N LYS A 366 -10.59 7.02 27.52
CA LYS A 366 -11.49 5.94 27.95
C LYS A 366 -12.80 5.85 27.14
N SER A 367 -13.30 6.98 26.67
CA SER A 367 -14.49 7.04 25.80
C SER A 367 -14.27 6.42 24.41
N ILE A 368 -13.01 6.12 24.04
CA ILE A 368 -12.63 5.53 22.75
C ILE A 368 -12.16 4.09 22.95
N VAL A 369 -11.16 3.87 23.81
CA VAL A 369 -10.49 2.58 23.97
C VAL A 369 -10.91 1.81 25.23
N GLY A 370 -11.89 2.30 25.98
CA GLY A 370 -12.36 1.66 27.22
C GLY A 370 -11.25 1.51 28.27
N GLU A 371 -11.09 0.32 28.80
CA GLU A 371 -10.09 -0.02 29.80
C GLU A 371 -8.71 -0.42 29.18
N TYR A 372 -8.59 -0.38 27.87
CA TYR A 372 -7.32 -0.68 27.21
C TYR A 372 -6.25 0.37 27.56
N LYS A 373 -5.09 -0.10 27.97
CA LYS A 373 -3.92 0.73 28.27
C LYS A 373 -2.93 0.63 27.11
N HIS A 374 -2.86 1.65 26.28
CA HIS A 374 -1.92 1.68 25.16
C HIS A 374 -0.48 1.76 25.69
N PRO A 375 0.48 0.93 25.18
CA PRO A 375 1.86 0.95 25.64
C PRO A 375 2.52 2.31 25.38
N LYS A 376 3.06 2.94 26.43
CA LYS A 376 3.68 4.28 26.34
C LYS A 376 4.83 4.32 25.32
N TRP A 377 5.68 3.29 25.29
CA TRP A 377 6.79 3.20 24.34
C TRP A 377 6.30 3.21 22.90
N LEU A 378 5.20 2.49 22.59
CA LEU A 378 4.62 2.42 21.25
C LEU A 378 3.99 3.76 20.85
N ALA A 379 3.32 4.44 21.79
CA ALA A 379 2.80 5.79 21.56
C ALA A 379 3.92 6.80 21.28
N ILE A 380 5.03 6.76 22.06
CA ILE A 380 6.19 7.64 21.85
C ILE A 380 6.78 7.41 20.46
N LEU A 381 7.03 6.16 20.07
CA LEU A 381 7.53 5.84 18.73
C LEU A 381 6.55 6.29 17.65
N GLY A 382 5.23 6.14 17.88
CA GLY A 382 4.20 6.65 16.99
C GLY A 382 4.29 8.16 16.79
N TRP A 383 4.47 8.93 17.86
CA TRP A 383 4.66 10.39 17.76
C TRP A 383 5.97 10.77 17.05
N ILE A 384 7.05 10.01 17.24
CA ILE A 384 8.30 10.20 16.48
C ILE A 384 8.03 10.01 14.99
N VAL A 385 7.30 8.95 14.60
CA VAL A 385 6.90 8.74 13.20
C VAL A 385 6.04 9.89 12.68
N VAL A 386 5.06 10.38 13.45
CA VAL A 386 4.24 11.55 13.08
C VAL A 386 5.10 12.79 12.81
N LEU A 387 6.05 13.09 13.69
CA LEU A 387 6.92 14.27 13.54
C LEU A 387 7.83 14.15 12.33
N ILE A 388 8.48 13.00 12.15
CA ILE A 388 9.38 12.77 11.01
C ILE A 388 8.59 12.80 9.70
N THR A 389 7.51 12.03 9.59
CA THR A 389 6.72 11.96 8.36
C THR A 389 5.98 13.27 8.08
N GLY A 390 5.57 14.00 9.11
CA GLY A 390 5.00 15.32 8.99
C GLY A 390 6.00 16.36 8.43
N TYR A 391 7.22 16.37 8.96
CA TYR A 391 8.30 17.20 8.42
C TYR A 391 8.61 16.87 6.97
N LEU A 392 8.79 15.57 6.66
CA LEU A 392 9.05 15.09 5.30
C LEU A 392 7.90 15.45 4.35
N ALA A 393 6.65 15.34 4.78
CA ALA A 393 5.48 15.70 4.00
C ALA A 393 5.48 17.20 3.65
N VAL A 394 5.70 18.07 4.63
CA VAL A 394 5.73 19.53 4.40
C VAL A 394 6.84 19.93 3.44
N THR A 395 8.03 19.37 3.59
CA THR A 395 9.18 19.68 2.71
C THR A 395 9.01 19.16 1.28
N THR A 396 8.19 18.12 1.09
CA THR A 396 7.95 17.49 -0.23
C THR A 396 6.73 18.10 -0.95
N LEU A 397 5.81 18.73 -0.24
CA LEU A 397 4.57 19.30 -0.80
C LEU A 397 4.81 20.26 -1.99
N PRO A 398 5.79 21.19 -1.98
CA PRO A 398 6.07 22.06 -3.11
C PRO A 398 6.46 21.29 -4.37
N ASN A 399 7.21 20.20 -4.22
CA ASN A 399 7.65 19.36 -5.33
C ASN A 399 6.48 18.57 -5.94
N ILE A 400 5.54 18.10 -5.10
CA ILE A 400 4.30 17.45 -5.57
C ILE A 400 3.47 18.43 -6.40
N MET A 401 3.33 19.68 -5.95
CA MET A 401 2.60 20.71 -6.66
C MET A 401 3.21 21.06 -8.02
N ASN A 402 4.54 21.02 -8.15
CA ASN A 402 5.22 21.26 -9.42
C ASN A 402 5.03 20.15 -10.45
N VAL A 403 4.61 18.96 -10.03
CA VAL A 403 4.27 17.86 -10.96
C VAL A 403 2.95 18.13 -11.72
N PHE A 404 2.09 19.01 -11.19
CA PHE A 404 0.83 19.43 -11.83
C PHE A 404 0.99 20.66 -12.73
N LYS A 405 2.14 21.33 -12.68
CA LYS A 405 2.50 22.41 -13.61
C LYS A 405 3.28 21.84 -14.81
#